data_b3b268e8eeaab57069643396961fe884
#
_entry.id   b3b268e8eeaab57069643396961fe884
#
_cell.length_a   1.000
_cell.length_b   1.000
_cell.length_c   1.000
_cell.angle_alpha   90.00
_cell.angle_beta   90.00
_cell.angle_gamma   90.00
#
_symmetry.space_group_name_H-M   'P 1'
#
loop_
_entity.id
_entity.type
_entity.pdbx_description
1 polymer ?
#
loop_
_entity_poly.entity_id
_entity_poly.type
_entity_poly.pdbx_seq_one_letter_code
_entity_poly.pdbx_strand_id
1 'polypeptide(L)'
;MDLVSQGFFEAFIDLVPASFSEYLFGGNRASGPNRLDAALRTPIPYILSPCGFDMISCGPIERRDKGDPLWVSRKLAERKLLIQDAMRVQARTSIEEMEAIAKAVAEKLNPYPNKNLLKFVIPQKGFSSLSVEGGALYDPAADKAFVDALRKHLDPEIKVIEVSTDINNAQFATAVVEALKESLKRKS
;
A
#
# COMPACT_ATOMS: atom_id res chain seq x y z
N MET A 1 -4.69 5.25 -13.39
CA MET A 1 -3.65 4.37 -13.99
C MET A 1 -3.69 4.38 -15.52
N ASP A 2 -4.85 4.50 -16.17
CA ASP A 2 -4.95 4.46 -17.65
C ASP A 2 -4.17 5.59 -18.34
N LEU A 3 -4.17 6.80 -17.78
CA LEU A 3 -3.39 7.93 -18.32
C LEU A 3 -1.87 7.69 -18.24
N VAL A 4 -1.39 6.93 -17.24
CA VAL A 4 0.02 6.54 -17.17
C VAL A 4 0.36 5.62 -18.33
N SER A 5 -0.47 4.59 -18.59
CA SER A 5 -0.26 3.65 -19.70
C SER A 5 -0.38 4.29 -21.09
N GLN A 6 -1.03 5.44 -21.19
CA GLN A 6 -1.17 6.23 -22.42
C GLN A 6 -0.02 7.24 -22.65
N GLY A 7 0.97 7.27 -21.74
CA GLY A 7 2.14 8.13 -21.88
C GLY A 7 1.93 9.62 -21.56
N PHE A 8 0.85 9.97 -20.84
CA PHE A 8 0.57 11.35 -20.43
C PHE A 8 1.51 11.88 -19.35
N PHE A 9 2.30 11.00 -18.71
CA PHE A 9 3.18 11.37 -17.61
C PHE A 9 4.62 10.90 -17.85
N GLU A 10 5.56 11.72 -17.45
CA GLU A 10 6.99 11.41 -17.50
C GLU A 10 7.47 10.62 -16.27
N ALA A 11 6.74 10.71 -15.16
CA ALA A 11 7.01 10.05 -13.90
C ALA A 11 5.71 9.91 -13.08
N PHE A 12 5.71 9.01 -12.10
CA PHE A 12 4.53 8.75 -11.30
C PHE A 12 4.88 8.45 -9.83
N ILE A 13 4.15 9.06 -8.89
CA ILE A 13 4.21 8.76 -7.47
C ILE A 13 2.86 8.16 -7.05
N ASP A 14 2.86 6.96 -6.50
CA ASP A 14 1.70 6.26 -5.97
C ASP A 14 1.88 6.00 -4.46
N LEU A 15 1.45 6.96 -3.66
CA LEU A 15 1.55 6.84 -2.20
C LEU A 15 0.48 5.91 -1.62
N VAL A 16 -0.69 5.80 -2.29
CA VAL A 16 -1.88 5.14 -1.75
C VAL A 16 -2.37 4.04 -2.69
N PRO A 17 -1.64 2.93 -2.86
CA PRO A 17 -2.08 1.80 -3.67
C PRO A 17 -3.14 0.93 -2.97
N ALA A 18 -3.74 1.39 -1.88
CA ALA A 18 -4.67 0.68 -1.01
C ALA A 18 -5.83 -0.04 -1.73
N SER A 19 -6.30 0.50 -2.86
CA SER A 19 -7.35 -0.15 -3.63
C SER A 19 -6.93 -1.52 -4.22
N PHE A 20 -5.61 -1.80 -4.28
CA PHE A 20 -5.09 -3.11 -4.61
C PHE A 20 -5.26 -4.11 -3.45
N SER A 21 -4.87 -3.75 -2.23
CA SER A 21 -5.09 -4.59 -1.05
C SER A 21 -6.58 -4.81 -0.75
N GLU A 22 -7.39 -3.78 -0.96
CA GLU A 22 -8.86 -3.89 -0.88
C GLU A 22 -9.42 -4.90 -1.89
N TYR A 23 -8.86 -4.97 -3.11
CA TYR A 23 -9.23 -5.99 -4.09
C TYR A 23 -8.88 -7.40 -3.59
N LEU A 24 -7.72 -7.61 -3.00
CA LEU A 24 -7.30 -8.92 -2.48
C LEU A 24 -8.21 -9.44 -1.37
N PHE A 25 -8.79 -8.54 -0.58
CA PHE A 25 -9.52 -8.90 0.63
C PHE A 25 -11.01 -8.54 0.61
N GLY A 26 -11.51 -7.99 -0.48
CA GLY A 26 -12.93 -7.68 -0.65
C GLY A 26 -13.40 -6.41 0.05
N GLY A 27 -12.49 -5.49 0.34
CA GLY A 27 -12.83 -4.18 0.92
C GLY A 27 -13.61 -3.28 -0.06
N ASN A 28 -14.28 -2.26 0.47
CA ASN A 28 -15.20 -1.42 -0.30
C ASN A 28 -14.52 -0.51 -1.34
N ARG A 29 -13.20 -0.32 -1.27
CA ARG A 29 -12.43 0.53 -2.19
C ARG A 29 -11.65 -0.25 -3.24
N ALA A 30 -12.00 -1.51 -3.45
CA ALA A 30 -11.33 -2.38 -4.41
C ALA A 30 -11.39 -1.82 -5.83
N SER A 31 -10.24 -1.78 -6.52
CA SER A 31 -10.13 -1.30 -7.91
C SER A 31 -9.88 -2.41 -8.94
N GLY A 32 -9.84 -3.65 -8.51
CA GLY A 32 -9.58 -4.82 -9.36
C GLY A 32 -8.11 -5.18 -9.51
N PRO A 33 -7.82 -6.28 -10.24
CA PRO A 33 -6.50 -6.91 -10.28
C PRO A 33 -5.42 -6.06 -10.99
N ASN A 34 -5.83 -5.12 -11.83
CA ASN A 34 -4.91 -4.37 -12.70
C ASN A 34 -4.42 -3.05 -12.11
N ARG A 35 -4.65 -2.84 -10.79
CA ARG A 35 -4.35 -1.55 -10.13
C ARG A 35 -2.88 -1.13 -10.27
N LEU A 36 -1.94 -2.07 -10.29
CA LEU A 36 -0.51 -1.79 -10.41
C LEU A 36 0.05 -2.02 -11.82
N ASP A 37 -0.74 -2.58 -12.74
CA ASP A 37 -0.26 -3.03 -14.07
C ASP A 37 0.02 -1.88 -15.04
N ALA A 38 -0.60 -0.72 -14.89
CA ALA A 38 -0.44 0.38 -15.83
C ALA A 38 1.00 0.90 -15.90
N ALA A 39 1.72 0.87 -14.77
CA ALA A 39 3.12 1.25 -14.70
C ALA A 39 4.02 0.25 -15.44
N LEU A 40 3.62 -1.03 -15.55
CA LEU A 40 4.38 -2.06 -16.23
C LEU A 40 4.44 -1.86 -17.75
N ARG A 41 3.46 -1.17 -18.32
CA ARG A 41 3.35 -0.96 -19.78
C ARG A 41 4.18 0.23 -20.27
N THR A 42 4.54 1.13 -19.39
CA THR A 42 5.27 2.35 -19.73
C THR A 42 6.40 2.51 -18.71
N PRO A 43 7.67 2.22 -19.10
CA PRO A 43 8.81 2.26 -18.19
C PRO A 43 9.20 3.71 -17.87
N ILE A 44 8.48 4.33 -16.95
CA ILE A 44 8.73 5.68 -16.42
C ILE A 44 9.15 5.58 -14.95
N PRO A 45 9.85 6.59 -14.40
CA PRO A 45 10.09 6.65 -12.96
C PRO A 45 8.82 6.45 -12.16
N TYR A 46 8.81 5.42 -11.30
CA TYR A 46 7.65 5.05 -10.52
C TYR A 46 8.04 4.87 -9.04
N ILE A 47 7.47 5.68 -8.17
CA ILE A 47 7.72 5.64 -6.74
C ILE A 47 6.44 5.18 -6.04
N LEU A 48 6.53 4.09 -5.27
CA LEU A 48 5.42 3.55 -4.47
C LEU A 48 5.66 3.73 -2.98
N SER A 49 4.55 3.71 -2.23
CA SER A 49 4.54 3.62 -0.78
C SER A 49 3.38 2.71 -0.32
N PRO A 50 3.44 2.07 0.87
CA PRO A 50 2.43 1.13 1.33
C PRO A 50 1.21 1.79 1.98
N CYS A 51 0.94 3.08 1.77
CA CYS A 51 -0.14 3.77 2.46
C CYS A 51 -1.48 3.08 2.21
N GLY A 52 -2.19 2.82 3.31
CA GLY A 52 -3.50 2.19 3.32
C GLY A 52 -3.50 0.66 3.16
N PHE A 53 -2.33 0.00 3.08
CA PHE A 53 -2.26 -1.45 3.20
C PHE A 53 -2.53 -1.94 4.62
N ASP A 54 -2.37 -1.06 5.59
CA ASP A 54 -2.61 -1.25 7.01
C ASP A 54 -4.09 -1.37 7.40
N MET A 55 -5.02 -1.26 6.44
CA MET A 55 -6.46 -1.30 6.73
C MET A 55 -7.29 -1.91 5.59
N ILE A 56 -8.49 -2.40 5.98
CA ILE A 56 -9.56 -2.81 5.08
C ILE A 56 -10.78 -1.93 5.34
N SER A 57 -11.37 -1.37 4.29
CA SER A 57 -12.62 -0.61 4.36
C SER A 57 -13.82 -1.55 4.44
N CYS A 58 -14.46 -1.57 5.60
CA CYS A 58 -15.52 -2.53 5.93
C CYS A 58 -16.94 -2.03 5.62
N GLY A 59 -17.10 -0.78 5.18
CA GLY A 59 -18.39 -0.15 4.97
C GLY A 59 -19.11 0.24 6.27
N PRO A 60 -20.47 0.30 6.25
CA PRO A 60 -21.27 0.63 7.44
C PRO A 60 -21.12 -0.40 8.56
N ILE A 61 -21.16 0.08 9.80
CA ILE A 61 -21.11 -0.80 10.99
C ILE A 61 -22.26 -1.82 11.03
N GLU A 62 -23.41 -1.47 10.46
CA GLU A 62 -24.56 -2.36 10.35
C GLU A 62 -24.26 -3.67 9.60
N ARG A 63 -23.26 -3.69 8.73
CA ARG A 63 -22.85 -4.92 8.02
C ARG A 63 -22.37 -5.98 9.00
N ARG A 64 -21.63 -5.56 10.05
CA ARG A 64 -21.24 -6.46 11.17
C ARG A 64 -22.46 -7.09 11.82
N ASP A 65 -23.45 -6.27 12.17
CA ASP A 65 -24.62 -6.70 12.95
C ASP A 65 -25.57 -7.58 12.12
N LYS A 66 -25.52 -7.45 10.79
CA LYS A 66 -26.27 -8.28 9.83
C LYS A 66 -25.52 -9.55 9.39
N GLY A 67 -24.34 -9.83 9.92
CA GLY A 67 -23.56 -11.02 9.57
C GLY A 67 -23.04 -11.00 8.13
N ASP A 68 -22.62 -9.85 7.65
CA ASP A 68 -22.06 -9.68 6.31
C ASP A 68 -20.92 -10.69 6.04
N PRO A 69 -20.88 -11.36 4.87
CA PRO A 69 -19.90 -12.40 4.54
C PRO A 69 -18.45 -11.93 4.67
N LEU A 70 -18.12 -10.68 4.33
CA LEU A 70 -16.77 -10.14 4.50
C LEU A 70 -16.40 -10.06 5.99
N TRP A 71 -17.32 -9.52 6.81
CA TRP A 71 -17.11 -9.40 8.25
C TRP A 71 -16.91 -10.75 8.94
N VAL A 72 -17.69 -11.73 8.55
CA VAL A 72 -17.62 -13.09 9.12
C VAL A 72 -16.35 -13.81 8.65
N SER A 73 -16.12 -13.90 7.33
CA SER A 73 -15.02 -14.67 6.77
C SER A 73 -13.64 -14.13 7.15
N ARG A 74 -13.52 -12.82 7.33
CA ARG A 74 -12.29 -12.14 7.72
C ARG A 74 -12.18 -11.87 9.24
N LYS A 75 -13.18 -12.28 10.03
CA LYS A 75 -13.25 -12.03 11.47
C LYS A 75 -12.99 -10.55 11.83
N LEU A 76 -13.59 -9.64 11.07
CA LEU A 76 -13.29 -8.21 11.20
C LEU A 76 -13.72 -7.65 12.56
N ALA A 77 -14.77 -8.19 13.17
CA ALA A 77 -15.25 -7.77 14.48
C ALA A 77 -14.26 -8.07 15.63
N GLU A 78 -13.34 -9.01 15.44
CA GLU A 78 -12.32 -9.41 16.42
C GLU A 78 -11.04 -8.58 16.33
N ARG A 79 -10.93 -7.68 15.33
CA ARG A 79 -9.74 -6.88 15.04
C ARG A 79 -9.78 -5.50 15.68
N LYS A 80 -8.66 -4.79 15.63
CA LYS A 80 -8.64 -3.35 15.86
C LYS A 80 -9.49 -2.66 14.81
N LEU A 81 -10.47 -1.89 15.26
CA LEU A 81 -11.40 -1.16 14.39
C LEU A 81 -11.30 0.33 14.65
N LEU A 82 -11.43 1.11 13.59
CA LEU A 82 -11.77 2.52 13.66
C LEU A 82 -13.16 2.73 13.07
N ILE A 83 -14.11 3.11 13.89
CA ILE A 83 -15.44 3.56 13.46
C ILE A 83 -15.35 5.07 13.26
N GLN A 84 -15.18 5.51 12.01
CA GLN A 84 -15.10 6.94 11.68
C GLN A 84 -16.49 7.60 11.76
N ASP A 85 -17.49 6.88 11.28
CA ASP A 85 -18.91 7.21 11.35
C ASP A 85 -19.75 5.96 11.04
N ALA A 86 -21.08 6.12 10.97
CA ALA A 86 -22.01 5.00 10.72
C ALA A 86 -21.75 4.27 9.39
N MET A 87 -21.17 4.94 8.41
CA MET A 87 -20.94 4.44 7.04
C MET A 87 -19.51 3.98 6.78
N ARG A 88 -18.55 4.37 7.63
CA ARG A 88 -17.13 4.16 7.39
C ARG A 88 -16.44 3.51 8.59
N VAL A 89 -16.22 2.22 8.46
CA VAL A 89 -15.41 1.44 9.40
C VAL A 89 -14.16 0.94 8.71
N GLN A 90 -13.02 1.09 9.38
CA GLN A 90 -11.74 0.53 8.96
C GLN A 90 -11.34 -0.57 9.94
N ALA A 91 -10.94 -1.72 9.42
CA ALA A 91 -10.35 -2.80 10.22
C ALA A 91 -8.86 -2.91 9.92
N ARG A 92 -8.05 -3.15 10.94
CA ARG A 92 -6.62 -3.43 10.77
C ARG A 92 -6.41 -4.71 9.95
N THR A 93 -5.52 -4.68 8.95
CA THR A 93 -5.03 -5.88 8.25
C THR A 93 -4.22 -6.75 9.21
N SER A 94 -4.39 -8.08 9.12
CA SER A 94 -3.63 -9.03 9.95
C SER A 94 -2.18 -9.17 9.45
N ILE A 95 -1.33 -9.84 10.23
CA ILE A 95 0.05 -10.17 9.85
C ILE A 95 0.04 -10.97 8.54
N GLU A 96 -0.77 -12.02 8.44
CA GLU A 96 -0.87 -12.88 7.28
C GLU A 96 -1.37 -12.12 6.04
N GLU A 97 -2.29 -11.18 6.23
CA GLU A 97 -2.77 -10.31 5.15
C GLU A 97 -1.67 -9.34 4.70
N MET A 98 -0.89 -8.78 5.61
CA MET A 98 0.23 -7.90 5.28
C MET A 98 1.33 -8.65 4.51
N GLU A 99 1.64 -9.88 4.87
CA GLU A 99 2.54 -10.77 4.12
C GLU A 99 1.98 -11.07 2.71
N ALA A 100 0.69 -11.38 2.63
CA ALA A 100 0.02 -11.65 1.35
C ALA A 100 -0.01 -10.43 0.43
N ILE A 101 -0.26 -9.23 0.97
CA ILE A 101 -0.16 -7.96 0.21
C ILE A 101 1.24 -7.78 -0.34
N ALA A 102 2.26 -7.93 0.52
CA ALA A 102 3.65 -7.74 0.12
C ALA A 102 4.07 -8.69 -1.01
N LYS A 103 3.68 -9.96 -0.91
CA LYS A 103 3.91 -10.96 -1.96
C LYS A 103 3.20 -10.58 -3.26
N ALA A 104 1.92 -10.24 -3.21
CA ALA A 104 1.14 -9.87 -4.39
C ALA A 104 1.67 -8.58 -5.05
N VAL A 105 2.12 -7.61 -4.25
CA VAL A 105 2.77 -6.38 -4.74
C VAL A 105 4.09 -6.74 -5.45
N ALA A 106 4.93 -7.58 -4.84
CA ALA A 106 6.19 -8.02 -5.45
C ALA A 106 5.94 -8.76 -6.78
N GLU A 107 4.97 -9.67 -6.84
CA GLU A 107 4.59 -10.36 -8.07
C GLU A 107 4.17 -9.40 -9.19
N LYS A 108 3.51 -8.29 -8.84
CA LYS A 108 3.14 -7.23 -9.78
C LYS A 108 4.32 -6.37 -10.22
N LEU A 109 5.27 -6.10 -9.34
CA LEU A 109 6.37 -5.17 -9.61
C LEU A 109 7.60 -5.84 -10.24
N ASN A 110 7.87 -7.12 -9.93
CA ASN A 110 9.04 -7.85 -10.44
C ASN A 110 9.14 -7.88 -11.96
N PRO A 111 8.04 -7.94 -12.74
CA PRO A 111 8.10 -7.85 -14.20
C PRO A 111 8.39 -6.45 -14.74
N TYR A 112 8.59 -5.42 -13.87
CA TYR A 112 8.84 -4.06 -14.34
C TYR A 112 10.09 -3.99 -15.23
N PRO A 113 9.99 -3.47 -16.48
CA PRO A 113 11.05 -3.63 -17.47
C PRO A 113 12.35 -2.91 -17.12
N ASN A 114 12.25 -1.77 -16.40
CA ASN A 114 13.40 -0.96 -16.00
C ASN A 114 13.38 -0.75 -14.47
N LYS A 115 13.82 -1.75 -13.74
CA LYS A 115 13.76 -1.79 -12.26
C LYS A 115 14.49 -0.63 -11.59
N ASN A 116 15.51 -0.07 -12.23
CA ASN A 116 16.23 1.10 -11.73
C ASN A 116 15.38 2.37 -11.64
N LEU A 117 14.25 2.42 -12.39
CA LEU A 117 13.30 3.54 -12.34
C LEU A 117 12.21 3.33 -11.28
N LEU A 118 12.07 2.10 -10.76
CA LEU A 118 11.08 1.75 -9.76
C LEU A 118 11.70 1.79 -8.36
N LYS A 119 11.03 2.45 -7.41
CA LYS A 119 11.44 2.46 -6.00
C LYS A 119 10.24 2.30 -5.09
N PHE A 120 10.45 1.61 -3.97
CA PHE A 120 9.49 1.48 -2.91
C PHE A 120 9.96 2.26 -1.68
N VAL A 121 9.20 3.27 -1.24
CA VAL A 121 9.55 4.12 -0.08
C VAL A 121 8.61 3.79 1.06
N ILE A 122 9.17 3.34 2.18
CA ILE A 122 8.44 2.79 3.32
C ILE A 122 8.59 3.68 4.54
N PRO A 123 7.50 4.24 5.10
CA PRO A 123 7.53 4.90 6.40
C PRO A 123 7.52 3.84 7.50
N GLN A 124 8.53 3.84 8.39
CA GLN A 124 8.68 2.80 9.42
C GLN A 124 7.79 3.00 10.66
N LYS A 125 7.15 4.18 10.81
CA LYS A 125 6.38 4.54 12.01
C LYS A 125 4.88 4.70 11.75
N GLY A 126 4.36 4.06 10.71
CA GLY A 126 2.94 4.04 10.36
C GLY A 126 2.68 4.32 8.88
N PHE A 127 1.91 3.45 8.26
CA PHE A 127 1.54 3.51 6.84
C PHE A 127 0.35 4.44 6.59
N SER A 128 -0.32 4.87 7.64
CA SER A 128 -1.39 5.87 7.61
C SER A 128 -1.41 6.65 8.92
N SER A 129 -2.18 7.74 8.98
CA SER A 129 -2.43 8.48 10.24
C SER A 129 -3.16 7.65 11.30
N LEU A 130 -3.73 6.52 10.91
CA LEU A 130 -4.49 5.63 11.80
C LEU A 130 -3.61 4.55 12.44
N SER A 131 -2.45 4.25 11.84
CA SER A 131 -1.52 3.19 12.29
C SER A 131 -0.24 3.74 12.94
N VAL A 132 -0.17 5.02 13.22
CA VAL A 132 0.90 5.61 14.03
C VAL A 132 0.77 5.22 15.50
N GLU A 133 1.83 5.38 16.29
CA GLU A 133 1.80 5.14 17.74
C GLU A 133 0.65 5.91 18.40
N GLY A 134 -0.15 5.18 19.20
CA GLY A 134 -1.39 5.72 19.79
C GLY A 134 -2.60 5.75 18.87
N GLY A 135 -2.45 5.46 17.59
CA GLY A 135 -3.55 5.36 16.62
C GLY A 135 -4.40 4.11 16.81
N ALA A 136 -5.66 4.17 16.38
CA ALA A 136 -6.63 3.08 16.56
C ALA A 136 -6.22 1.77 15.85
N LEU A 137 -5.48 1.88 14.75
CA LEU A 137 -5.02 0.74 13.96
C LEU A 137 -3.51 0.46 14.14
N TYR A 138 -2.89 1.01 15.18
CA TYR A 138 -1.47 0.81 15.44
C TYR A 138 -1.12 -0.66 15.64
N ASP A 139 -0.25 -1.19 14.79
CA ASP A 139 0.26 -2.56 14.86
C ASP A 139 1.61 -2.67 14.15
N PRO A 140 2.71 -2.35 14.84
CA PRO A 140 4.05 -2.34 14.25
C PRO A 140 4.54 -3.75 13.87
N ALA A 141 3.97 -4.82 14.47
CA ALA A 141 4.32 -6.18 14.10
C ALA A 141 3.76 -6.53 12.71
N ALA A 142 2.53 -6.13 12.42
CA ALA A 142 1.93 -6.31 11.10
C ALA A 142 2.64 -5.44 10.03
N ASP A 143 3.01 -4.19 10.36
CA ASP A 143 3.78 -3.34 9.44
C ASP A 143 5.15 -3.95 9.13
N LYS A 144 5.83 -4.50 10.17
CA LYS A 144 7.11 -5.20 9.99
C LYS A 144 6.95 -6.44 9.13
N ALA A 145 5.89 -7.23 9.29
CA ALA A 145 5.64 -8.42 8.48
C ALA A 145 5.51 -8.08 6.98
N PHE A 146 4.85 -6.96 6.66
CA PHE A 146 4.83 -6.45 5.28
C PHE A 146 6.24 -6.16 4.75
N VAL A 147 7.06 -5.45 5.53
CA VAL A 147 8.43 -5.06 5.10
C VAL A 147 9.30 -6.30 4.89
N ASP A 148 9.27 -7.24 5.83
CA ASP A 148 10.06 -8.47 5.76
C ASP A 148 9.65 -9.33 4.54
N ALA A 149 8.34 -9.49 4.32
CA ALA A 149 7.81 -10.23 3.18
C ALA A 149 8.09 -9.52 1.85
N LEU A 150 7.98 -8.19 1.80
CA LEU A 150 8.34 -7.43 0.59
C LEU A 150 9.81 -7.64 0.24
N ARG A 151 10.72 -7.51 1.19
CA ARG A 151 12.16 -7.74 0.97
C ARG A 151 12.49 -9.17 0.52
N LYS A 152 11.71 -10.14 0.97
CA LYS A 152 11.88 -11.55 0.61
C LYS A 152 11.44 -11.84 -0.83
N HIS A 153 10.40 -11.16 -1.32
CA HIS A 153 9.74 -11.49 -2.59
C HIS A 153 10.02 -10.49 -3.71
N LEU A 154 10.39 -9.24 -3.37
CA LEU A 154 10.70 -8.20 -4.35
C LEU A 154 12.06 -8.46 -4.98
N ASP A 155 12.15 -8.24 -6.29
CA ASP A 155 13.40 -8.32 -7.03
C ASP A 155 14.46 -7.37 -6.42
N PRO A 156 15.67 -7.85 -6.12
CA PRO A 156 16.70 -7.06 -5.43
C PRO A 156 17.20 -5.84 -6.22
N GLU A 157 16.94 -5.77 -7.52
CA GLU A 157 17.24 -4.58 -8.33
C GLU A 157 16.26 -3.43 -8.05
N ILE A 158 15.08 -3.71 -7.49
CA ILE A 158 14.11 -2.68 -7.11
C ILE A 158 14.52 -2.11 -5.75
N LYS A 159 14.89 -0.84 -5.74
CA LYS A 159 15.37 -0.16 -4.53
C LYS A 159 14.24 0.04 -3.51
N VAL A 160 14.43 -0.49 -2.30
CA VAL A 160 13.58 -0.23 -1.14
C VAL A 160 14.27 0.81 -0.24
N ILE A 161 13.57 1.89 0.06
CA ILE A 161 14.04 2.99 0.92
C ILE A 161 13.15 3.03 2.16
N GLU A 162 13.73 2.79 3.33
CA GLU A 162 13.02 2.91 4.60
C GLU A 162 13.33 4.25 5.25
N VAL A 163 12.27 4.93 5.73
CA VAL A 163 12.35 6.24 6.37
C VAL A 163 11.82 6.12 7.79
N SER A 164 12.64 6.49 8.79
CA SER A 164 12.31 6.33 10.22
C SER A 164 11.31 7.37 10.73
N THR A 165 10.15 7.46 10.05
CA THR A 165 9.05 8.38 10.35
C THR A 165 7.72 7.79 9.88
N ASP A 166 6.60 8.45 10.17
CA ASP A 166 5.29 8.15 9.60
C ASP A 166 5.10 8.80 8.22
N ILE A 167 4.06 8.37 7.51
CA ILE A 167 3.79 8.82 6.13
C ILE A 167 3.44 10.30 6.02
N ASN A 168 2.88 10.92 7.05
CA ASN A 168 2.45 12.32 7.02
C ASN A 168 3.58 13.30 7.39
N ASN A 169 4.75 12.79 7.75
CA ASN A 169 5.88 13.64 8.13
C ASN A 169 6.55 14.25 6.90
N ALA A 170 6.95 15.52 7.00
CA ALA A 170 7.66 16.22 5.93
C ALA A 170 8.96 15.52 5.48
N GLN A 171 9.65 14.83 6.40
CA GLN A 171 10.83 14.02 6.09
C GLN A 171 10.49 12.88 5.13
N PHE A 172 9.32 12.24 5.29
CA PHE A 172 8.87 11.21 4.36
C PHE A 172 8.61 11.79 2.97
N ALA A 173 7.88 12.91 2.89
CA ALA A 173 7.63 13.58 1.62
C ALA A 173 8.93 13.97 0.90
N THR A 174 9.92 14.46 1.64
CA THR A 174 11.27 14.77 1.10
C THR A 174 11.93 13.52 0.54
N ALA A 175 11.91 12.40 1.26
CA ALA A 175 12.50 11.14 0.79
C ALA A 175 11.84 10.63 -0.50
N VAL A 176 10.52 10.73 -0.62
CA VAL A 176 9.77 10.37 -1.83
C VAL A 176 10.18 11.24 -3.02
N VAL A 177 10.28 12.55 -2.83
CA VAL A 177 10.70 13.51 -3.87
C VAL A 177 12.14 13.24 -4.32
N GLU A 178 13.06 13.01 -3.38
CA GLU A 178 14.45 12.69 -3.72
C GLU A 178 14.55 11.35 -4.45
N ALA A 179 13.76 10.35 -4.06
CA ALA A 179 13.68 9.07 -4.77
C ALA A 179 13.23 9.27 -6.23
N LEU A 180 12.25 10.14 -6.48
CA LEU A 180 11.80 10.48 -7.82
C LEU A 180 12.88 11.21 -8.63
N LYS A 181 13.51 12.23 -8.06
CA LYS A 181 14.61 12.98 -8.72
C LYS A 181 15.76 12.06 -9.12
N GLU A 182 16.14 11.11 -8.25
CA GLU A 182 17.17 10.13 -8.56
C GLU A 182 16.78 9.25 -9.76
N SER A 183 15.51 8.80 -9.83
CA SER A 183 15.02 7.99 -10.95
C SER A 183 14.94 8.79 -12.25
N LEU A 184 14.56 10.08 -12.20
CA LEU A 184 14.52 10.96 -13.37
C LEU A 184 15.91 11.16 -13.98
N LYS A 185 16.96 11.32 -13.17
CA LYS A 185 18.35 11.43 -13.65
C LYS A 185 18.86 10.16 -14.34
N ARG A 186 18.29 8.98 -14.00
CA ARG A 186 18.66 7.70 -14.62
C ARG A 186 17.90 7.41 -15.93
N LYS A 187 16.81 8.13 -16.16
CA LYS A 187 16.03 8.04 -17.40
C LYS A 187 16.70 8.82 -18.56
N SER A 188 17.46 9.86 -18.21
CA SER A 188 18.22 10.71 -19.16
C SER A 188 19.48 10.01 -19.63
#